data_a0f784bb6e6bbfeb2929bdb1f33ffefa
#
_entry.id   a0f784bb6e6bbfeb2929bdb1f33ffefa
#
_cell.length_a   1.000
_cell.length_b   1.000
_cell.length_c   1.000
_cell.angle_alpha   90.00
_cell.angle_beta   90.00
_cell.angle_gamma   90.00
#
_symmetry.space_group_name_H-M   'P 1'
#
loop_
_entity.id
_entity.type
_entity.pdbx_description
1 polymer ?
#
loop_
_entity_poly.entity_id
_entity_poly.type
_entity_poly.pdbx_seq_one_letter_code
_entity_poly.pdbx_strand_id
1 'polypeptide(L)'
;MSNNMDKQSYIDEAEKELLHTYNRFSLVLDYGEGVHLYDTDGNAYLDFAAGIAVCALGYSNEHHKEALKAQVDKLLHTSNLYYNAPVIEAADKVLNASKMDRIFFTNSGTEAIEGAIKAAKKYAFTRDGHAGHEIIAMNHSFHGRSIGALSVTGNAHYQEPFEPLMPGVKFADFNDLESVKAQVTDKTCAIIMETIQGEGGIYPAKKEFIEGVRALCDEKDILLILDEIQCGMGRSGEMFAWQNYDVKPDIMTCAKALGCGVPVGAFLMTQRVADKSLAPGDHGTTYGGNPFVGAAVSAVFDEFKRLDIVSHVKEVAPYLEKKLDELVAKFDCLTARRGMGLMQGVECSLPVGKVSAEALNQGLIVITAGSNVLRFVPPLVIEKSDVDEMIEKLETTLVILSKSL
;
A
#
# COMPACT_ATOMS: atom_id res chain seq x y z
N MET A 1 -21.63 23.76 15.86
CA MET A 1 -20.89 24.45 16.93
C MET A 1 -19.54 23.79 17.00
N SER A 2 -18.51 24.39 16.41
CA SER A 2 -17.13 23.89 16.59
C SER A 2 -16.71 24.26 18.01
N ASN A 3 -16.59 23.27 18.90
CA ASN A 3 -15.79 23.45 20.09
C ASN A 3 -14.37 23.72 19.60
N ASN A 4 -13.93 24.98 19.67
CA ASN A 4 -12.53 25.34 19.43
C ASN A 4 -11.71 24.83 20.64
N MET A 5 -11.47 23.52 20.67
CA MET A 5 -10.50 22.95 21.58
C MET A 5 -9.10 23.36 21.09
N ASP A 6 -8.21 23.68 22.01
CA ASP A 6 -6.81 23.85 21.66
C ASP A 6 -6.14 22.50 21.34
N LYS A 7 -4.98 22.54 20.74
CA LYS A 7 -4.21 21.36 20.33
C LYS A 7 -4.05 20.35 21.48
N GLN A 8 -3.70 20.84 22.69
CA GLN A 8 -3.46 19.94 23.83
C GLN A 8 -4.75 19.27 24.28
N SER A 9 -5.87 19.98 24.30
CA SER A 9 -7.19 19.42 24.63
C SER A 9 -7.62 18.32 23.66
N TYR A 10 -7.35 18.47 22.36
CA TYR A 10 -7.61 17.40 21.37
C TYR A 10 -6.76 16.14 21.66
N ILE A 11 -5.47 16.32 21.99
CA ILE A 11 -4.57 15.21 22.31
C ILE A 11 -5.03 14.49 23.57
N ASP A 12 -5.30 15.25 24.65
CA ASP A 12 -5.72 14.69 25.94
C ASP A 12 -7.03 13.89 25.83
N GLU A 13 -8.00 14.40 25.07
CA GLU A 13 -9.26 13.70 24.84
C GLU A 13 -9.07 12.45 23.95
N ALA A 14 -8.20 12.54 22.92
CA ALA A 14 -7.88 11.37 22.07
C ALA A 14 -7.18 10.25 22.86
N GLU A 15 -6.23 10.59 23.76
CA GLU A 15 -5.55 9.61 24.62
C GLU A 15 -6.51 8.96 25.63
N LYS A 16 -7.55 9.66 26.05
CA LYS A 16 -8.58 9.14 26.95
C LYS A 16 -9.61 8.25 26.23
N GLU A 17 -10.01 8.59 24.99
CA GLU A 17 -11.14 7.96 24.32
C GLU A 17 -10.74 6.90 23.30
N LEU A 18 -9.61 7.07 22.61
CA LEU A 18 -9.19 6.15 21.56
C LEU A 18 -8.31 5.03 22.11
N LEU A 19 -8.54 3.81 21.64
CA LEU A 19 -7.67 2.68 21.99
C LEU A 19 -6.24 2.97 21.56
N HIS A 20 -5.29 2.87 22.50
CA HIS A 20 -3.87 3.18 22.30
C HIS A 20 -3.14 2.05 21.56
N THR A 21 -3.38 1.92 20.25
CA THR A 21 -2.69 0.98 19.37
C THR A 21 -1.62 1.64 18.49
N TYR A 22 -1.48 2.97 18.57
CA TYR A 22 -0.50 3.76 17.83
C TYR A 22 0.23 4.73 18.75
N ASN A 23 1.53 4.86 18.57
CA ASN A 23 2.31 5.96 19.14
C ASN A 23 2.15 7.19 18.22
N ARG A 24 1.17 8.06 18.54
CA ARG A 24 0.87 9.24 17.72
C ARG A 24 1.89 10.33 17.94
N PHE A 25 2.24 11.04 16.88
CA PHE A 25 2.96 12.31 17.02
C PHE A 25 2.03 13.36 17.66
N SER A 26 2.61 14.26 18.47
CA SER A 26 1.86 15.37 19.11
C SER A 26 1.50 16.45 18.08
N LEU A 27 0.70 16.07 17.07
CA LEU A 27 0.28 16.90 15.96
C LEU A 27 -1.22 16.68 15.72
N VAL A 28 -1.98 17.75 15.63
CA VAL A 28 -3.42 17.73 15.32
C VAL A 28 -3.60 18.37 13.94
N LEU A 29 -3.74 17.52 12.92
CA LEU A 29 -3.94 17.94 11.55
C LEU A 29 -5.38 18.38 11.33
N ASP A 30 -5.59 19.48 10.58
CA ASP A 30 -6.91 20.07 10.29
C ASP A 30 -7.27 19.90 8.81
N TYR A 31 -6.41 20.36 7.90
CA TYR A 31 -6.67 20.27 6.45
C TYR A 31 -5.40 20.01 5.65
N GLY A 32 -5.56 19.79 4.35
CA GLY A 32 -4.44 19.62 3.43
C GLY A 32 -4.70 20.33 2.10
N GLU A 33 -3.62 20.83 1.47
CA GLU A 33 -3.65 21.47 0.16
C GLU A 33 -2.40 21.08 -0.64
N GLY A 34 -2.57 20.63 -1.88
CA GLY A 34 -1.47 20.15 -2.70
C GLY A 34 -0.74 19.00 -2.03
N VAL A 35 0.52 19.20 -1.68
CA VAL A 35 1.36 18.20 -0.99
C VAL A 35 1.66 18.56 0.47
N HIS A 36 0.95 19.54 1.01
CA HIS A 36 1.11 20.00 2.39
C HIS A 36 -0.10 19.64 3.26
N LEU A 37 0.18 19.34 4.50
CA LEU A 37 -0.80 19.24 5.59
C LEU A 37 -0.64 20.42 6.53
N TYR A 38 -1.74 20.84 7.13
CA TYR A 38 -1.78 21.96 8.06
C TYR A 38 -2.38 21.52 9.38
N ASP A 39 -1.76 21.96 10.48
CA ASP A 39 -2.28 21.69 11.82
C ASP A 39 -3.33 22.74 12.25
N THR A 40 -3.94 22.51 13.40
CA THR A 40 -4.94 23.42 13.99
C THR A 40 -4.40 24.80 14.34
N ASP A 41 -3.08 24.98 14.40
CA ASP A 41 -2.41 26.25 14.64
C ASP A 41 -2.03 26.97 13.32
N GLY A 42 -2.28 26.32 12.16
CA GLY A 42 -1.98 26.83 10.82
C GLY A 42 -0.54 26.60 10.36
N ASN A 43 0.24 25.77 11.06
CA ASN A 43 1.58 25.41 10.60
C ASN A 43 1.51 24.41 9.44
N ALA A 44 2.35 24.63 8.43
CA ALA A 44 2.44 23.78 7.25
C ALA A 44 3.49 22.67 7.41
N TYR A 45 3.16 21.49 6.92
CA TYR A 45 4.03 20.32 6.91
C TYR A 45 4.07 19.75 5.50
N LEU A 46 5.26 19.69 4.89
CA LEU A 46 5.48 19.00 3.63
C LEU A 46 5.32 17.49 3.85
N ASP A 47 4.42 16.85 3.10
CA ASP A 47 4.08 15.44 3.35
C ASP A 47 4.76 14.49 2.37
N PHE A 48 5.75 13.74 2.86
CA PHE A 48 6.39 12.63 2.14
C PHE A 48 5.94 11.25 2.64
N ALA A 49 4.78 11.18 3.32
CA ALA A 49 4.15 9.95 3.77
C ALA A 49 2.82 9.65 3.05
N ALA A 50 2.08 10.67 2.61
CA ALA A 50 0.78 10.58 1.92
C ALA A 50 -0.23 9.66 2.64
N GLY A 51 -0.28 9.70 3.99
CA GLY A 51 -1.14 8.80 4.77
C GLY A 51 -0.77 7.31 4.59
N ILE A 52 0.52 6.99 4.46
CA ILE A 52 1.10 5.67 4.13
C ILE A 52 0.77 5.27 2.69
N ALA A 53 1.19 6.11 1.73
CA ALA A 53 0.99 5.93 0.28
C ALA A 53 -0.50 5.90 -0.16
N VAL A 54 -1.38 6.58 0.56
CA VAL A 54 -2.82 6.65 0.27
C VAL A 54 -3.17 7.85 -0.62
N CYS A 55 -2.76 9.05 -0.21
CA CYS A 55 -3.16 10.31 -0.86
C CYS A 55 -2.31 10.59 -2.11
N ALA A 56 -2.44 9.73 -3.12
CA ALA A 56 -1.64 9.80 -4.35
C ALA A 56 -1.86 11.11 -5.14
N LEU A 57 -3.08 11.67 -5.13
CA LEU A 57 -3.41 12.94 -5.78
C LEU A 57 -3.12 14.17 -4.90
N GLY A 58 -2.43 13.97 -3.77
CA GLY A 58 -2.28 15.01 -2.78
C GLY A 58 -3.58 15.32 -2.07
N TYR A 59 -3.66 16.54 -1.56
CA TYR A 59 -4.79 17.02 -0.78
C TYR A 59 -5.59 18.03 -1.57
N SER A 60 -6.92 18.04 -1.37
CA SER A 60 -7.83 18.99 -2.00
C SER A 60 -7.88 18.96 -3.54
N ASN A 61 -7.62 17.81 -4.19
CA ASN A 61 -7.83 17.67 -5.63
C ASN A 61 -9.31 17.97 -5.98
N GLU A 62 -9.55 19.01 -6.77
CA GLU A 62 -10.90 19.53 -7.03
C GLU A 62 -11.77 18.51 -7.79
N HIS A 63 -11.24 17.86 -8.83
CA HIS A 63 -12.03 16.90 -9.62
C HIS A 63 -12.44 15.68 -8.77
N HIS A 64 -11.54 15.17 -7.93
CA HIS A 64 -11.86 14.10 -7.01
C HIS A 64 -12.94 14.53 -6.00
N LYS A 65 -12.78 15.71 -5.37
CA LYS A 65 -13.77 16.27 -4.43
C LYS A 65 -15.14 16.45 -5.06
N GLU A 66 -15.20 17.03 -6.26
CA GLU A 66 -16.48 17.27 -6.94
C GLU A 66 -17.19 15.97 -7.32
N ALA A 67 -16.44 14.93 -7.76
CA ALA A 67 -16.99 13.61 -8.01
C ALA A 67 -17.62 12.99 -6.75
N LEU A 68 -16.94 13.12 -5.61
CA LEU A 68 -17.46 12.65 -4.31
C LEU A 68 -18.72 13.39 -3.90
N LYS A 69 -18.74 14.74 -3.97
CA LYS A 69 -19.91 15.55 -3.66
C LYS A 69 -21.10 15.19 -4.54
N ALA A 70 -20.88 15.09 -5.85
CA ALA A 70 -21.91 14.71 -6.80
C ALA A 70 -22.51 13.34 -6.52
N GLN A 71 -21.69 12.37 -6.06
CA GLN A 71 -22.18 11.04 -5.71
C GLN A 71 -22.91 11.02 -4.36
N VAL A 72 -22.49 11.83 -3.39
CA VAL A 72 -23.23 12.01 -2.11
C VAL A 72 -24.66 12.46 -2.37
N ASP A 73 -24.86 13.37 -3.32
CA ASP A 73 -26.20 13.90 -3.67
C ASP A 73 -27.09 12.87 -4.40
N LYS A 74 -26.54 11.75 -4.85
CA LYS A 74 -27.28 10.71 -5.59
C LYS A 74 -27.58 9.49 -4.72
N LEU A 75 -26.55 8.70 -4.43
CA LEU A 75 -26.73 7.40 -3.82
C LEU A 75 -25.42 6.90 -3.20
N LEU A 76 -25.43 6.65 -1.91
CA LEU A 76 -24.23 6.21 -1.18
C LEU A 76 -24.05 4.70 -1.18
N HIS A 77 -25.14 3.92 -1.01
CA HIS A 77 -25.09 2.48 -0.78
C HIS A 77 -26.33 1.76 -1.32
N THR A 78 -26.13 0.55 -1.86
CA THR A 78 -27.23 -0.30 -2.36
C THR A 78 -27.10 -1.78 -2.01
N SER A 79 -25.99 -2.24 -1.44
CA SER A 79 -25.51 -3.62 -1.39
C SER A 79 -25.15 -4.22 -2.75
N ASN A 80 -24.45 -5.36 -2.75
CA ASN A 80 -24.10 -6.14 -3.96
C ASN A 80 -25.25 -7.02 -4.49
N LEU A 81 -26.45 -6.90 -3.94
CA LEU A 81 -27.65 -7.56 -4.48
C LEU A 81 -28.20 -6.85 -5.69
N TYR A 82 -27.77 -5.62 -5.96
CA TYR A 82 -28.19 -4.79 -7.09
C TYR A 82 -26.99 -4.27 -7.86
N TYR A 83 -27.16 -4.07 -9.16
CA TYR A 83 -26.18 -3.39 -9.98
C TYR A 83 -26.20 -1.88 -9.71
N ASN A 84 -25.03 -1.25 -9.77
CA ASN A 84 -24.91 0.20 -9.72
C ASN A 84 -23.88 0.67 -10.77
N ALA A 85 -24.17 1.75 -11.49
CA ALA A 85 -23.32 2.22 -12.57
C ALA A 85 -21.92 2.63 -12.09
N PRO A 86 -21.73 3.39 -10.97
CA PRO A 86 -20.40 3.82 -10.54
C PRO A 86 -19.41 2.66 -10.31
N VAL A 87 -19.86 1.54 -9.73
CA VAL A 87 -18.95 0.41 -9.50
C VAL A 87 -18.58 -0.32 -10.78
N ILE A 88 -19.49 -0.37 -11.76
CA ILE A 88 -19.24 -0.99 -13.07
C ILE A 88 -18.20 -0.16 -13.84
N GLU A 89 -18.35 1.17 -13.84
CA GLU A 89 -17.38 2.10 -14.45
C GLU A 89 -16.00 2.02 -13.77
N ALA A 90 -15.97 1.95 -12.44
CA ALA A 90 -14.75 1.76 -11.68
C ALA A 90 -14.07 0.43 -12.02
N ALA A 91 -14.84 -0.66 -12.08
CA ALA A 91 -14.34 -1.99 -12.46
C ALA A 91 -13.70 -1.99 -13.85
N ASP A 92 -14.36 -1.38 -14.84
CA ASP A 92 -13.82 -1.26 -16.21
C ASP A 92 -12.46 -0.55 -16.21
N LYS A 93 -12.34 0.60 -15.52
CA LYS A 93 -11.10 1.38 -15.45
C LYS A 93 -9.97 0.59 -14.80
N VAL A 94 -10.25 -0.06 -13.64
CA VAL A 94 -9.26 -0.86 -12.93
C VAL A 94 -8.81 -2.07 -13.74
N LEU A 95 -9.72 -2.80 -14.35
CA LEU A 95 -9.43 -3.98 -15.18
C LEU A 95 -8.64 -3.61 -16.42
N ASN A 96 -9.01 -2.52 -17.11
CA ASN A 96 -8.27 -2.03 -18.28
C ASN A 96 -6.81 -1.65 -17.94
N ALA A 97 -6.59 -1.02 -16.80
CA ALA A 97 -5.25 -0.61 -16.33
C ALA A 97 -4.41 -1.80 -15.85
N SER A 98 -5.02 -2.73 -15.13
CA SER A 98 -4.34 -3.89 -14.53
C SER A 98 -4.18 -5.07 -15.47
N LYS A 99 -4.88 -5.08 -16.62
CA LYS A 99 -4.94 -6.24 -17.53
C LYS A 99 -5.44 -7.54 -16.86
N MET A 100 -6.15 -7.41 -15.74
CA MET A 100 -6.85 -8.51 -15.09
C MET A 100 -8.27 -8.65 -15.68
N ASP A 101 -8.96 -9.77 -15.36
CA ASP A 101 -10.21 -10.10 -16.03
C ASP A 101 -11.46 -9.96 -15.15
N ARG A 102 -11.31 -10.11 -13.81
CA ARG A 102 -12.38 -10.00 -12.84
C ARG A 102 -11.91 -9.26 -11.59
N ILE A 103 -12.83 -8.54 -10.95
CA ILE A 103 -12.56 -7.73 -9.74
C ILE A 103 -13.68 -7.92 -8.72
N PHE A 104 -13.30 -7.95 -7.45
CA PHE A 104 -14.19 -7.84 -6.31
C PHE A 104 -13.73 -6.69 -5.42
N PHE A 105 -14.60 -5.70 -5.20
CA PHE A 105 -14.30 -4.56 -4.33
C PHE A 105 -14.56 -4.90 -2.87
N THR A 106 -13.64 -4.47 -2.00
CA THR A 106 -13.68 -4.57 -0.56
C THR A 106 -13.56 -3.17 0.08
N ASN A 107 -13.46 -3.08 1.41
CA ASN A 107 -13.36 -1.80 2.10
C ASN A 107 -11.92 -1.45 2.52
N SER A 108 -11.01 -2.40 2.43
CA SER A 108 -9.63 -2.25 2.90
C SER A 108 -8.69 -3.23 2.21
N GLY A 109 -7.37 -2.96 2.32
CA GLY A 109 -6.35 -3.87 1.83
C GLY A 109 -6.37 -5.23 2.54
N THR A 110 -6.58 -5.25 3.85
CA THR A 110 -6.66 -6.53 4.59
C THR A 110 -7.81 -7.41 4.11
N GLU A 111 -9.00 -6.82 3.81
CA GLU A 111 -10.13 -7.56 3.23
C GLU A 111 -9.81 -8.05 1.80
N ALA A 112 -9.06 -7.27 1.02
CA ALA A 112 -8.62 -7.72 -0.31
C ALA A 112 -7.70 -8.95 -0.21
N ILE A 113 -6.79 -8.98 0.75
CA ILE A 113 -5.93 -10.14 1.04
C ILE A 113 -6.77 -11.35 1.49
N GLU A 114 -7.75 -11.17 2.40
CA GLU A 114 -8.68 -12.24 2.81
C GLU A 114 -9.40 -12.86 1.60
N GLY A 115 -9.89 -12.01 0.69
CA GLY A 115 -10.52 -12.45 -0.56
C GLY A 115 -9.56 -13.22 -1.47
N ALA A 116 -8.33 -12.74 -1.64
CA ALA A 116 -7.28 -13.39 -2.44
C ALA A 116 -6.91 -14.77 -1.88
N ILE A 117 -6.71 -14.89 -0.56
CA ILE A 117 -6.46 -16.16 0.14
C ILE A 117 -7.61 -17.15 -0.11
N LYS A 118 -8.86 -16.70 0.06
CA LYS A 118 -10.05 -17.53 -0.17
C LYS A 118 -10.16 -17.98 -1.61
N ALA A 119 -9.92 -17.07 -2.57
CA ALA A 119 -9.94 -17.39 -3.99
C ALA A 119 -8.90 -18.46 -4.35
N ALA A 120 -7.67 -18.34 -3.84
CA ALA A 120 -6.61 -19.31 -4.08
C ALA A 120 -6.94 -20.69 -3.46
N LYS A 121 -7.39 -20.73 -2.22
CA LYS A 121 -7.79 -21.98 -1.55
C LYS A 121 -8.98 -22.65 -2.24
N LYS A 122 -9.97 -21.86 -2.69
CA LYS A 122 -11.14 -22.39 -3.41
C LYS A 122 -10.76 -22.90 -4.79
N TYR A 123 -9.87 -22.20 -5.51
CA TYR A 123 -9.33 -22.68 -6.79
C TYR A 123 -8.70 -24.06 -6.64
N ALA A 124 -7.82 -24.24 -5.65
CA ALA A 124 -7.16 -25.51 -5.38
C ALA A 124 -8.18 -26.58 -4.94
N PHE A 125 -9.14 -26.24 -4.10
CA PHE A 125 -10.23 -27.15 -3.72
C PHE A 125 -11.03 -27.65 -4.94
N THR A 126 -11.34 -26.75 -5.88
CA THR A 126 -12.07 -27.11 -7.11
C THR A 126 -11.21 -27.99 -8.03
N ARG A 127 -9.91 -27.73 -8.09
CA ARG A 127 -8.94 -28.50 -8.88
C ARG A 127 -8.75 -29.94 -8.31
N ASP A 128 -8.54 -30.04 -7.00
CA ASP A 128 -8.02 -31.26 -6.36
C ASP A 128 -9.10 -32.09 -5.65
N GLY A 129 -10.31 -31.50 -5.45
CA GLY A 129 -11.44 -32.16 -4.79
C GLY A 129 -11.32 -32.29 -3.26
N HIS A 130 -10.34 -31.64 -2.62
CA HIS A 130 -10.15 -31.67 -1.15
C HIS A 130 -9.64 -30.32 -0.62
N ALA A 131 -9.76 -30.12 0.70
CA ALA A 131 -9.20 -28.98 1.42
C ALA A 131 -7.80 -29.27 1.99
N GLY A 132 -7.24 -28.32 2.72
CA GLY A 132 -5.96 -28.48 3.43
C GLY A 132 -4.75 -27.97 2.66
N HIS A 133 -4.99 -27.09 1.68
CA HIS A 133 -3.93 -26.47 0.87
C HIS A 133 -3.12 -25.43 1.65
N GLU A 134 -1.85 -25.30 1.27
CA GLU A 134 -0.84 -24.44 1.87
C GLU A 134 -0.58 -23.21 1.03
N ILE A 135 -0.18 -22.11 1.69
CA ILE A 135 0.24 -20.85 1.05
C ILE A 135 1.66 -20.54 1.50
N ILE A 136 2.52 -20.14 0.57
CA ILE A 136 3.85 -19.63 0.86
C ILE A 136 3.77 -18.10 0.85
N ALA A 137 4.21 -17.46 1.94
CA ALA A 137 4.37 -16.02 2.08
C ALA A 137 5.85 -15.66 2.28
N MET A 138 6.19 -14.38 2.24
CA MET A 138 7.58 -13.94 2.40
C MET A 138 7.87 -13.47 3.82
N ASN A 139 9.04 -13.79 4.34
CA ASN A 139 9.57 -13.17 5.55
C ASN A 139 9.61 -11.65 5.37
N HIS A 140 9.36 -10.91 6.44
CA HIS A 140 9.29 -9.45 6.47
C HIS A 140 8.18 -8.81 5.63
N SER A 141 7.23 -9.61 5.11
CA SER A 141 6.07 -9.10 4.39
C SER A 141 5.04 -8.45 5.32
N PHE A 142 4.19 -7.63 4.73
CA PHE A 142 3.02 -7.06 5.42
C PHE A 142 1.78 -7.10 4.51
N HIS A 143 0.79 -7.90 4.90
CA HIS A 143 -0.44 -8.08 4.12
C HIS A 143 -1.72 -7.66 4.86
N GLY A 144 -1.61 -7.28 6.15
CA GLY A 144 -2.74 -6.78 6.93
C GLY A 144 -2.79 -7.27 8.38
N ARG A 145 -3.87 -6.89 9.08
CA ARG A 145 -4.06 -7.14 10.52
C ARG A 145 -5.25 -8.03 10.87
N SER A 146 -6.13 -8.39 9.92
CA SER A 146 -7.13 -9.43 10.15
C SER A 146 -6.45 -10.79 10.27
N ILE A 147 -7.08 -11.76 10.94
CA ILE A 147 -6.43 -13.04 11.28
C ILE A 147 -5.89 -13.76 10.05
N GLY A 148 -6.64 -13.84 8.94
CA GLY A 148 -6.14 -14.47 7.71
C GLY A 148 -5.00 -13.70 7.05
N ALA A 149 -5.12 -12.37 6.92
CA ALA A 149 -4.05 -11.52 6.38
C ALA A 149 -2.81 -11.48 7.30
N LEU A 150 -3.02 -11.50 8.63
CA LEU A 150 -1.96 -11.61 9.62
C LEU A 150 -1.22 -12.96 9.49
N SER A 151 -1.93 -14.02 9.18
CA SER A 151 -1.34 -15.36 8.99
C SER A 151 -0.30 -15.42 7.88
N VAL A 152 -0.45 -14.58 6.84
CA VAL A 152 0.50 -14.48 5.71
C VAL A 152 1.44 -13.28 5.83
N THR A 153 1.37 -12.51 6.91
CA THR A 153 2.29 -11.40 7.22
C THR A 153 3.52 -11.95 7.94
N GLY A 154 4.68 -11.91 7.29
CA GLY A 154 5.94 -12.53 7.73
C GLY A 154 6.66 -11.78 8.83
N ASN A 155 5.99 -11.52 9.97
CA ASN A 155 6.56 -10.83 11.12
C ASN A 155 6.06 -11.48 12.43
N ALA A 156 6.95 -12.22 13.10
CA ALA A 156 6.63 -12.94 14.32
C ALA A 156 6.07 -12.03 15.44
N HIS A 157 6.62 -10.82 15.59
CA HIS A 157 6.15 -9.86 16.59
C HIS A 157 4.65 -9.51 16.42
N TYR A 158 4.15 -9.51 15.17
CA TYR A 158 2.74 -9.26 14.92
C TYR A 158 1.87 -10.51 15.11
N GLN A 159 2.44 -11.70 14.97
CA GLN A 159 1.71 -12.98 14.96
C GLN A 159 1.58 -13.60 16.35
N GLU A 160 2.67 -13.67 17.11
CA GLU A 160 2.78 -14.40 18.39
C GLU A 160 1.61 -14.17 19.37
N PRO A 161 1.14 -12.92 19.60
CA PRO A 161 0.06 -12.68 20.56
C PRO A 161 -1.32 -13.22 20.11
N PHE A 162 -1.45 -13.63 18.83
CA PHE A 162 -2.74 -14.00 18.22
C PHE A 162 -2.78 -15.46 17.76
N GLU A 163 -1.81 -16.26 18.13
CA GLU A 163 -1.79 -17.69 17.82
C GLU A 163 -2.91 -18.46 18.58
N PRO A 164 -3.52 -19.51 17.96
CA PRO A 164 -3.16 -20.08 16.65
C PRO A 164 -3.75 -19.28 15.48
N LEU A 165 -2.90 -19.05 14.46
CA LEU A 165 -3.31 -18.42 13.21
C LEU A 165 -3.86 -19.44 12.21
N MET A 166 -4.20 -18.98 10.98
CA MET A 166 -4.67 -19.86 9.91
C MET A 166 -3.59 -20.93 9.59
N PRO A 167 -3.93 -22.22 9.64
CA PRO A 167 -2.94 -23.28 9.36
C PRO A 167 -2.57 -23.33 7.88
N GLY A 168 -1.40 -23.94 7.60
CA GLY A 168 -0.91 -24.18 6.26
C GLY A 168 -0.24 -22.96 5.61
N VAL A 169 0.27 -22.03 6.41
CA VAL A 169 1.14 -20.95 5.91
C VAL A 169 2.59 -21.31 6.19
N LYS A 170 3.44 -21.10 5.18
CA LYS A 170 4.88 -21.26 5.24
C LYS A 170 5.56 -19.97 4.81
N PHE A 171 6.76 -19.73 5.32
CA PHE A 171 7.51 -18.53 5.00
C PHE A 171 8.80 -18.86 4.27
N ALA A 172 9.13 -18.04 3.27
CA ALA A 172 10.37 -18.08 2.51
C ALA A 172 11.06 -16.70 2.53
N ASP A 173 12.35 -16.68 2.27
CA ASP A 173 13.09 -15.42 2.22
C ASP A 173 12.84 -14.69 0.89
N PHE A 174 12.55 -13.40 1.01
CA PHE A 174 12.33 -12.54 -0.15
C PHE A 174 13.62 -12.36 -0.95
N ASN A 175 13.53 -12.40 -2.28
CA ASN A 175 14.67 -12.38 -3.18
C ASN A 175 15.60 -13.62 -3.11
N ASP A 176 15.11 -14.74 -2.56
CA ASP A 176 15.77 -16.04 -2.56
C ASP A 176 14.82 -17.11 -3.14
N LEU A 177 15.01 -17.46 -4.41
CA LEU A 177 14.18 -18.44 -5.11
C LEU A 177 14.35 -19.87 -4.54
N GLU A 178 15.53 -20.21 -4.05
CA GLU A 178 15.78 -21.54 -3.48
C GLU A 178 15.05 -21.68 -2.13
N SER A 179 15.00 -20.62 -1.33
CA SER A 179 14.17 -20.57 -0.12
C SER A 179 12.69 -20.81 -0.45
N VAL A 180 12.17 -20.20 -1.52
CA VAL A 180 10.79 -20.44 -1.97
C VAL A 180 10.58 -21.90 -2.39
N LYS A 181 11.46 -22.44 -3.24
CA LYS A 181 11.38 -23.83 -3.71
C LYS A 181 11.40 -24.84 -2.56
N ALA A 182 12.19 -24.58 -1.51
CA ALA A 182 12.27 -25.44 -0.33
C ALA A 182 10.96 -25.54 0.45
N GLN A 183 10.06 -24.56 0.34
CA GLN A 183 8.76 -24.56 1.01
C GLN A 183 7.65 -25.23 0.18
N VAL A 184 7.86 -25.46 -1.11
CA VAL A 184 6.84 -26.05 -2.01
C VAL A 184 6.57 -27.50 -1.66
N THR A 185 5.32 -27.87 -1.55
CA THR A 185 4.82 -29.24 -1.40
C THR A 185 3.66 -29.50 -2.36
N ASP A 186 3.20 -30.74 -2.42
CA ASP A 186 1.99 -31.15 -3.18
C ASP A 186 0.71 -30.44 -2.70
N LYS A 187 0.75 -29.82 -1.50
CA LYS A 187 -0.38 -29.05 -0.94
C LYS A 187 -0.30 -27.56 -1.25
N THR A 188 0.81 -27.08 -1.77
CA THR A 188 0.99 -25.66 -2.05
C THR A 188 0.02 -25.21 -3.14
N CYS A 189 -0.85 -24.24 -2.85
CA CYS A 189 -1.82 -23.71 -3.80
C CYS A 189 -1.51 -22.29 -4.27
N ALA A 190 -0.76 -21.52 -3.47
CA ALA A 190 -0.42 -20.15 -3.83
C ALA A 190 0.90 -19.72 -3.20
N ILE A 191 1.55 -18.76 -3.87
CA ILE A 191 2.64 -17.94 -3.34
C ILE A 191 2.11 -16.50 -3.29
N ILE A 192 2.19 -15.85 -2.11
CA ILE A 192 1.83 -14.45 -1.94
C ILE A 192 3.06 -13.62 -1.63
N MET A 193 3.22 -12.48 -2.31
CA MET A 193 4.31 -11.55 -2.08
C MET A 193 3.95 -10.13 -2.51
N GLU A 194 4.63 -9.16 -1.94
CA GLU A 194 4.65 -7.79 -2.45
C GLU A 194 5.67 -7.70 -3.61
N THR A 195 5.40 -6.88 -4.61
CA THR A 195 6.39 -6.57 -5.66
C THR A 195 7.52 -5.69 -5.11
N ILE A 196 7.18 -4.84 -4.12
CA ILE A 196 8.12 -4.09 -3.31
C ILE A 196 7.67 -4.24 -1.86
N GLN A 197 8.45 -4.91 -1.01
CA GLN A 197 8.14 -4.99 0.42
C GLN A 197 8.17 -3.58 1.04
N GLY A 198 7.01 -3.09 1.46
CA GLY A 198 6.87 -1.75 2.00
C GLY A 198 7.28 -1.65 3.47
N GLU A 199 6.54 -2.34 4.33
CA GLU A 199 6.77 -2.33 5.78
C GLU A 199 8.07 -3.05 6.17
N GLY A 200 8.52 -4.00 5.36
CA GLY A 200 9.77 -4.74 5.57
C GLY A 200 11.05 -3.93 5.38
N GLY A 201 10.98 -2.71 4.81
CA GLY A 201 12.13 -1.83 4.65
C GLY A 201 12.41 -1.39 3.21
N ILE A 202 11.41 -1.28 2.38
CA ILE A 202 11.48 -0.84 0.98
C ILE A 202 12.43 -1.70 0.15
N TYR A 203 12.10 -2.97 0.02
CA TYR A 203 12.88 -3.93 -0.79
C TYR A 203 12.13 -4.26 -2.08
N PRO A 204 12.58 -3.77 -3.27
CA PRO A 204 12.07 -4.23 -4.55
C PRO A 204 12.43 -5.71 -4.81
N ALA A 205 11.54 -6.43 -5.47
CA ALA A 205 11.86 -7.75 -5.99
C ALA A 205 12.98 -7.65 -7.03
N LYS A 206 13.93 -8.58 -7.00
CA LYS A 206 14.88 -8.74 -8.08
C LYS A 206 14.17 -9.37 -9.28
N LYS A 207 14.54 -8.95 -10.49
CA LYS A 207 13.89 -9.43 -11.71
C LYS A 207 13.96 -10.95 -11.84
N GLU A 208 15.13 -11.52 -11.64
CA GLU A 208 15.36 -12.97 -11.69
C GLU A 208 14.57 -13.74 -10.62
N PHE A 209 14.31 -13.12 -9.47
CA PHE A 209 13.50 -13.70 -8.40
C PHE A 209 12.04 -13.80 -8.79
N ILE A 210 11.41 -12.68 -9.17
CA ILE A 210 9.97 -12.64 -9.50
C ILE A 210 9.67 -13.46 -10.76
N GLU A 211 10.54 -13.45 -11.77
CA GLU A 211 10.46 -14.32 -12.96
C GLU A 211 10.59 -15.80 -12.59
N GLY A 212 11.51 -16.13 -11.68
CA GLY A 212 11.70 -17.49 -11.20
C GLY A 212 10.49 -17.99 -10.39
N VAL A 213 9.89 -17.13 -9.54
CA VAL A 213 8.66 -17.45 -8.81
C VAL A 213 7.51 -17.67 -9.78
N ARG A 214 7.36 -16.83 -10.83
CA ARG A 214 6.32 -17.02 -11.86
C ARG A 214 6.48 -18.35 -12.59
N ALA A 215 7.70 -18.65 -13.04
CA ALA A 215 8.00 -19.91 -13.72
C ALA A 215 7.71 -21.14 -12.83
N LEU A 216 8.05 -21.08 -11.55
CA LEU A 216 7.74 -22.12 -10.56
C LEU A 216 6.23 -22.31 -10.39
N CYS A 217 5.46 -21.19 -10.32
CA CYS A 217 4.02 -21.23 -10.23
C CYS A 217 3.38 -21.86 -11.48
N ASP A 218 3.88 -21.53 -12.67
CA ASP A 218 3.40 -22.10 -13.92
C ASP A 218 3.69 -23.62 -14.01
N GLU A 219 4.90 -24.05 -13.63
CA GLU A 219 5.30 -25.45 -13.64
C GLU A 219 4.44 -26.31 -12.71
N LYS A 220 4.09 -25.80 -11.53
CA LYS A 220 3.43 -26.55 -10.45
C LYS A 220 1.91 -26.33 -10.37
N ASP A 221 1.32 -25.51 -11.26
CA ASP A 221 -0.06 -25.02 -11.16
C ASP A 221 -0.39 -24.41 -9.79
N ILE A 222 0.56 -23.61 -9.27
CA ILE A 222 0.44 -22.78 -8.06
C ILE A 222 0.06 -21.37 -8.47
N LEU A 223 -0.86 -20.71 -7.75
CA LEU A 223 -1.25 -19.35 -8.06
C LEU A 223 -0.24 -18.33 -7.51
N LEU A 224 0.15 -17.36 -8.33
CA LEU A 224 0.91 -16.20 -7.89
C LEU A 224 -0.05 -15.08 -7.49
N ILE A 225 0.02 -14.67 -6.20
CA ILE A 225 -0.71 -13.52 -5.66
C ILE A 225 0.29 -12.39 -5.47
N LEU A 226 0.10 -11.27 -6.19
CA LEU A 226 0.89 -10.06 -5.98
C LEU A 226 0.09 -9.01 -5.20
N ASP A 227 0.65 -8.60 -4.06
CA ASP A 227 0.09 -7.53 -3.24
C ASP A 227 0.60 -6.19 -3.75
N GLU A 228 -0.29 -5.47 -4.43
CA GLU A 228 -0.05 -4.14 -5.00
C GLU A 228 -0.65 -3.01 -4.14
N ILE A 229 -1.02 -3.30 -2.89
CA ILE A 229 -1.71 -2.35 -2.00
C ILE A 229 -0.87 -1.10 -1.75
N GLN A 230 0.44 -1.25 -1.57
CA GLN A 230 1.32 -0.10 -1.33
C GLN A 230 2.12 0.33 -2.57
N CYS A 231 2.61 -0.63 -3.36
CA CYS A 231 3.50 -0.38 -4.48
C CYS A 231 2.78 -0.11 -5.82
N GLY A 232 1.48 -0.40 -5.89
CA GLY A 232 0.66 -0.16 -7.08
C GLY A 232 0.21 1.30 -7.26
N MET A 233 -0.75 1.50 -8.16
CA MET A 233 -1.38 2.79 -8.44
C MET A 233 -0.36 3.88 -8.79
N GLY A 234 0.48 3.64 -9.79
CA GLY A 234 1.43 4.62 -10.32
C GLY A 234 2.73 4.79 -9.53
N ARG A 235 2.77 4.32 -8.28
CA ARG A 235 3.84 4.57 -7.29
C ARG A 235 5.24 4.17 -7.78
N SER A 236 5.34 3.02 -8.47
CA SER A 236 6.61 2.47 -8.97
C SER A 236 7.02 2.96 -10.36
N GLY A 237 6.25 3.87 -10.98
CA GLY A 237 6.46 4.33 -12.34
C GLY A 237 5.68 3.54 -13.41
N GLU A 238 4.95 2.50 -13.03
CA GLU A 238 3.92 1.84 -13.83
C GLU A 238 2.61 1.86 -13.05
N MET A 239 1.45 1.64 -13.73
CA MET A 239 0.18 1.68 -13.02
C MET A 239 0.13 0.63 -11.90
N PHE A 240 0.69 -0.56 -12.13
CA PHE A 240 0.92 -1.57 -11.11
C PHE A 240 2.38 -2.04 -11.17
N ALA A 241 3.00 -2.26 -10.01
CA ALA A 241 4.44 -2.49 -9.92
C ALA A 241 4.90 -3.76 -10.66
N TRP A 242 4.05 -4.79 -10.77
CA TRP A 242 4.34 -5.99 -11.52
C TRP A 242 4.62 -5.72 -13.02
N GLN A 243 4.08 -4.63 -13.57
CA GLN A 243 4.27 -4.25 -14.99
C GLN A 243 5.72 -3.84 -15.27
N ASN A 244 6.50 -3.42 -14.27
CA ASN A 244 7.93 -3.17 -14.42
C ASN A 244 8.74 -4.45 -14.72
N TYR A 245 8.19 -5.62 -14.41
CA TYR A 245 8.83 -6.93 -14.56
C TYR A 245 8.23 -7.76 -15.68
N ASP A 246 7.10 -7.33 -16.25
CA ASP A 246 6.29 -8.11 -17.20
C ASP A 246 5.88 -9.50 -16.64
N VAL A 247 5.63 -9.56 -15.34
CA VAL A 247 5.25 -10.78 -14.61
C VAL A 247 3.80 -10.68 -14.14
N LYS A 248 2.85 -11.07 -15.01
CA LYS A 248 1.42 -11.01 -14.69
C LYS A 248 1.05 -12.01 -13.56
N PRO A 249 0.42 -11.55 -12.46
CA PRO A 249 -0.08 -12.43 -11.41
C PRO A 249 -1.36 -13.17 -11.83
N ASP A 250 -1.69 -14.23 -11.10
CA ASP A 250 -2.99 -14.90 -11.18
C ASP A 250 -4.05 -14.14 -10.38
N ILE A 251 -3.65 -13.59 -9.23
CA ILE A 251 -4.46 -12.75 -8.35
C ILE A 251 -3.63 -11.52 -7.96
N MET A 252 -4.26 -10.36 -7.94
CA MET A 252 -3.65 -9.10 -7.51
C MET A 252 -4.55 -8.44 -6.47
N THR A 253 -3.96 -7.81 -5.45
CA THR A 253 -4.71 -6.98 -4.49
C THR A 253 -4.31 -5.52 -4.60
N CYS A 254 -5.24 -4.60 -4.42
CA CYS A 254 -5.00 -3.17 -4.37
C CYS A 254 -5.91 -2.47 -3.36
N ALA A 255 -5.45 -1.32 -2.85
CA ALA A 255 -6.17 -0.46 -1.91
C ALA A 255 -5.50 0.92 -1.87
N LYS A 256 -5.47 1.59 -0.71
CA LYS A 256 -4.76 2.86 -0.49
C LYS A 256 -5.05 3.90 -1.57
N ALA A 257 -4.09 4.13 -2.49
CA ALA A 257 -4.24 5.09 -3.58
C ALA A 257 -5.40 4.77 -4.54
N LEU A 258 -5.96 3.55 -4.52
CA LEU A 258 -7.15 3.19 -5.28
C LEU A 258 -8.34 4.12 -4.97
N GLY A 259 -8.49 4.52 -3.72
CA GLY A 259 -9.55 5.44 -3.27
C GLY A 259 -9.05 6.85 -2.94
N CYS A 260 -7.74 7.06 -2.91
CA CYS A 260 -7.10 8.34 -2.59
C CYS A 260 -7.71 9.05 -1.35
N GLY A 261 -7.81 8.29 -0.23
CA GLY A 261 -8.39 8.74 1.03
C GLY A 261 -9.77 8.13 1.34
N VAL A 262 -10.52 7.70 0.32
CA VAL A 262 -11.76 6.94 0.53
C VAL A 262 -11.42 5.46 0.82
N PRO A 263 -11.94 4.87 1.92
CA PRO A 263 -11.67 3.49 2.25
C PRO A 263 -12.18 2.52 1.17
N VAL A 264 -11.26 1.85 0.50
CA VAL A 264 -11.53 0.85 -0.53
C VAL A 264 -10.35 -0.10 -0.66
N GLY A 265 -10.65 -1.34 -0.99
CA GLY A 265 -9.71 -2.33 -1.48
C GLY A 265 -10.35 -3.13 -2.62
N ALA A 266 -9.56 -3.92 -3.28
CA ALA A 266 -10.05 -4.87 -4.27
C ALA A 266 -9.06 -6.03 -4.42
N PHE A 267 -9.58 -7.20 -4.77
CA PHE A 267 -8.78 -8.27 -5.34
C PHE A 267 -9.26 -8.56 -6.76
N LEU A 268 -8.30 -8.75 -7.62
CA LEU A 268 -8.50 -8.99 -9.03
C LEU A 268 -7.93 -10.35 -9.40
N MET A 269 -8.49 -10.99 -10.40
CA MET A 269 -8.03 -12.30 -10.85
C MET A 269 -8.14 -12.46 -12.34
N THR A 270 -7.33 -13.39 -12.86
CA THR A 270 -7.45 -13.85 -14.26
C THR A 270 -8.75 -14.63 -14.46
N GLN A 271 -9.24 -14.69 -15.70
CA GLN A 271 -10.43 -15.47 -16.03
C GLN A 271 -10.28 -16.94 -15.62
N ARG A 272 -9.08 -17.52 -15.81
CA ARG A 272 -8.74 -18.88 -15.38
C ARG A 272 -9.05 -19.14 -13.92
N VAL A 273 -8.67 -18.20 -13.05
CA VAL A 273 -8.90 -18.30 -11.59
C VAL A 273 -10.38 -18.05 -11.29
N ALA A 274 -10.99 -17.05 -11.91
CA ALA A 274 -12.39 -16.69 -11.66
C ALA A 274 -13.35 -17.84 -11.99
N ASP A 275 -13.10 -18.57 -13.07
CA ASP A 275 -13.96 -19.69 -13.51
C ASP A 275 -13.94 -20.90 -12.55
N LYS A 276 -12.91 -21.01 -11.70
CA LYS A 276 -12.68 -22.17 -10.83
C LYS A 276 -12.59 -21.82 -9.35
N SER A 277 -12.77 -20.55 -8.96
CA SER A 277 -12.64 -20.12 -7.58
C SER A 277 -13.98 -19.76 -6.94
N LEU A 278 -14.16 -18.53 -6.50
CA LEU A 278 -15.32 -18.09 -5.74
C LEU A 278 -16.60 -18.07 -6.59
N ALA A 279 -17.66 -18.66 -6.05
CA ALA A 279 -18.99 -18.71 -6.62
C ALA A 279 -20.01 -17.99 -5.71
N PRO A 280 -21.25 -17.73 -6.17
CA PRO A 280 -22.28 -17.13 -5.33
C PRO A 280 -22.44 -17.84 -3.99
N GLY A 281 -22.32 -17.09 -2.88
CA GLY A 281 -22.36 -17.60 -1.50
C GLY A 281 -20.99 -17.87 -0.87
N ASP A 282 -19.90 -17.96 -1.62
CA ASP A 282 -18.57 -18.24 -1.06
C ASP A 282 -17.91 -17.02 -0.39
N HIS A 283 -18.22 -15.81 -0.87
CA HIS A 283 -17.63 -14.56 -0.37
C HIS A 283 -18.64 -13.41 -0.49
N GLY A 284 -18.47 -12.39 0.37
CA GLY A 284 -19.38 -11.24 0.38
C GLY A 284 -18.84 -10.08 1.21
N THR A 285 -19.46 -8.93 1.03
CA THR A 285 -19.21 -7.70 1.80
C THR A 285 -20.48 -6.86 1.80
N THR A 286 -20.76 -6.16 2.89
CA THR A 286 -21.89 -5.24 2.95
C THR A 286 -21.62 -3.97 2.15
N TYR A 287 -20.45 -3.34 2.34
CA TYR A 287 -20.16 -2.01 1.82
C TYR A 287 -19.24 -2.00 0.58
N GLY A 288 -18.44 -3.05 0.37
CA GLY A 288 -17.50 -3.09 -0.76
C GLY A 288 -18.22 -2.97 -2.11
N GLY A 289 -17.74 -2.06 -2.96
CA GLY A 289 -18.34 -1.79 -4.27
C GLY A 289 -19.63 -0.95 -4.21
N ASN A 290 -19.84 -0.16 -3.15
CA ASN A 290 -20.96 0.77 -3.11
C ASN A 290 -20.78 1.91 -4.14
N PRO A 291 -21.88 2.61 -4.51
CA PRO A 291 -21.81 3.69 -5.50
C PRO A 291 -20.83 4.82 -5.17
N PHE A 292 -20.72 5.20 -3.89
CA PHE A 292 -19.80 6.26 -3.45
C PHE A 292 -18.33 5.86 -3.68
N VAL A 293 -17.98 4.64 -3.31
CA VAL A 293 -16.64 4.09 -3.54
C VAL A 293 -16.35 3.93 -5.04
N GLY A 294 -17.34 3.48 -5.83
CA GLY A 294 -17.21 3.37 -7.28
C GLY A 294 -16.90 4.73 -7.93
N ALA A 295 -17.61 5.78 -7.52
CA ALA A 295 -17.36 7.15 -8.00
C ALA A 295 -15.97 7.66 -7.58
N ALA A 296 -15.53 7.38 -6.34
CA ALA A 296 -14.20 7.73 -5.87
C ALA A 296 -13.09 7.09 -6.71
N VAL A 297 -13.17 5.77 -6.92
CA VAL A 297 -12.19 5.03 -7.73
C VAL A 297 -12.18 5.54 -9.18
N SER A 298 -13.35 5.73 -9.78
CA SER A 298 -13.45 6.28 -11.13
C SER A 298 -12.77 7.63 -11.26
N ALA A 299 -13.01 8.53 -10.31
CA ALA A 299 -12.40 9.86 -10.30
C ALA A 299 -10.87 9.82 -10.15
N VAL A 300 -10.34 8.88 -9.33
CA VAL A 300 -8.89 8.68 -9.21
C VAL A 300 -8.29 8.27 -10.56
N PHE A 301 -8.88 7.32 -11.28
CA PHE A 301 -8.38 6.90 -12.59
C PHE A 301 -8.50 8.00 -13.65
N ASP A 302 -9.57 8.80 -13.62
CA ASP A 302 -9.72 9.94 -14.52
C ASP A 302 -8.64 11.01 -14.26
N GLU A 303 -8.35 11.31 -12.99
CA GLU A 303 -7.29 12.24 -12.61
C GLU A 303 -5.90 11.70 -12.95
N PHE A 304 -5.64 10.41 -12.73
CA PHE A 304 -4.38 9.78 -13.12
C PHE A 304 -4.14 9.92 -14.62
N LYS A 305 -5.17 9.74 -15.42
CA LYS A 305 -5.10 9.94 -16.87
C LYS A 305 -4.95 11.41 -17.24
N ARG A 306 -5.73 12.31 -16.63
CA ARG A 306 -5.70 13.76 -16.91
C ARG A 306 -4.36 14.39 -16.60
N LEU A 307 -3.74 13.99 -15.47
CA LEU A 307 -2.45 14.49 -15.01
C LEU A 307 -1.25 13.69 -15.53
N ASP A 308 -1.49 12.63 -16.29
CA ASP A 308 -0.47 11.70 -16.78
C ASP A 308 0.47 11.23 -15.65
N ILE A 309 -0.11 10.81 -14.51
CA ILE A 309 0.61 10.52 -13.27
C ILE A 309 1.76 9.54 -13.46
N VAL A 310 1.58 8.49 -14.29
CA VAL A 310 2.63 7.49 -14.52
C VAL A 310 3.85 8.10 -15.18
N SER A 311 3.66 8.94 -16.21
CA SER A 311 4.76 9.65 -16.86
C SER A 311 5.40 10.67 -15.94
N HIS A 312 4.59 11.39 -15.15
CA HIS A 312 5.08 12.34 -14.16
C HIS A 312 5.97 11.65 -13.10
N VAL A 313 5.55 10.50 -12.58
CA VAL A 313 6.37 9.71 -11.64
C VAL A 313 7.69 9.29 -12.29
N LYS A 314 7.68 8.83 -13.55
CA LYS A 314 8.90 8.47 -14.30
C LYS A 314 9.86 9.67 -14.48
N GLU A 315 9.33 10.89 -14.49
CA GLU A 315 10.15 12.10 -14.59
C GLU A 315 10.73 12.53 -13.24
N VAL A 316 9.91 12.50 -12.18
CA VAL A 316 10.29 13.03 -10.86
C VAL A 316 11.10 12.02 -10.05
N ALA A 317 10.81 10.72 -10.17
CA ALA A 317 11.46 9.69 -9.37
C ALA A 317 12.99 9.65 -9.52
N PRO A 318 13.58 9.73 -10.73
CA PRO A 318 15.04 9.77 -10.86
C PRO A 318 15.67 10.99 -10.18
N TYR A 319 14.95 12.11 -10.12
CA TYR A 319 15.42 13.29 -9.40
C TYR A 319 15.44 13.06 -7.89
N LEU A 320 14.37 12.50 -7.33
CA LEU A 320 14.30 12.11 -5.93
C LEU A 320 15.42 11.10 -5.58
N GLU A 321 15.59 10.09 -6.41
CA GLU A 321 16.62 9.07 -6.22
C GLU A 321 18.02 9.68 -6.15
N LYS A 322 18.35 10.54 -7.13
CA LYS A 322 19.63 11.26 -7.16
C LYS A 322 19.86 12.10 -5.90
N LYS A 323 18.85 12.85 -5.48
CA LYS A 323 18.94 13.71 -4.29
C LYS A 323 19.11 12.90 -3.00
N LEU A 324 18.45 11.78 -2.88
CA LEU A 324 18.62 10.87 -1.75
C LEU A 324 20.01 10.19 -1.77
N ASP A 325 20.54 9.83 -2.94
CA ASP A 325 21.90 9.28 -3.08
C ASP A 325 22.96 10.33 -2.69
N GLU A 326 22.78 11.61 -3.08
CA GLU A 326 23.62 12.72 -2.66
C GLU A 326 23.58 12.90 -1.13
N LEU A 327 22.41 12.75 -0.52
CA LEU A 327 22.23 12.82 0.93
C LEU A 327 22.95 11.66 1.65
N VAL A 328 22.82 10.42 1.14
CA VAL A 328 23.53 9.24 1.67
C VAL A 328 25.04 9.44 1.59
N ALA A 329 25.56 10.01 0.50
CA ALA A 329 26.98 10.28 0.37
C ALA A 329 27.48 11.40 1.31
N LYS A 330 26.60 12.27 1.78
CA LYS A 330 26.94 13.44 2.63
C LYS A 330 26.96 13.12 4.12
N PHE A 331 26.13 12.17 4.59
CA PHE A 331 25.94 11.89 6.00
C PHE A 331 26.32 10.44 6.36
N ASP A 332 27.36 10.25 7.19
CA ASP A 332 27.84 8.93 7.61
C ASP A 332 26.78 8.07 8.33
N CYS A 333 25.75 8.70 8.88
CA CYS A 333 24.63 7.98 9.51
C CYS A 333 23.66 7.36 8.51
N LEU A 334 23.74 7.69 7.23
CA LEU A 334 22.94 7.09 6.16
C LEU A 334 23.81 6.06 5.41
N THR A 335 23.30 4.83 5.24
CA THR A 335 24.14 3.72 4.75
C THR A 335 23.78 3.26 3.35
N ALA A 336 22.52 3.32 2.98
CA ALA A 336 22.04 2.89 1.66
C ALA A 336 20.70 3.52 1.31
N ARG A 337 20.48 3.75 0.01
CA ARG A 337 19.15 4.01 -0.57
C ARG A 337 18.66 2.78 -1.33
N ARG A 338 17.36 2.55 -1.32
CA ARG A 338 16.69 1.55 -2.15
C ARG A 338 15.25 1.96 -2.43
N GLY A 339 14.67 1.39 -3.47
CA GLY A 339 13.28 1.67 -3.86
C GLY A 339 13.07 1.65 -5.36
N MET A 340 11.89 2.05 -5.78
CA MET A 340 11.47 2.17 -7.18
C MET A 340 10.40 3.26 -7.30
N GLY A 341 10.54 4.13 -8.29
CA GLY A 341 9.61 5.24 -8.48
C GLY A 341 9.57 6.17 -7.27
N LEU A 342 8.39 6.57 -6.83
CA LEU A 342 8.18 7.39 -5.64
C LEU A 342 7.91 6.53 -4.37
N MET A 343 8.50 5.35 -4.31
CA MET A 343 8.56 4.50 -3.12
C MET A 343 10.03 4.27 -2.78
N GLN A 344 10.58 5.13 -1.92
CA GLN A 344 12.00 5.16 -1.59
C GLN A 344 12.24 4.91 -0.10
N GLY A 345 13.36 4.28 0.20
CA GLY A 345 13.83 4.05 1.55
C GLY A 345 15.30 4.40 1.70
N VAL A 346 15.64 5.07 2.80
CA VAL A 346 17.04 5.35 3.17
C VAL A 346 17.33 4.70 4.50
N GLU A 347 18.33 3.83 4.51
CA GLU A 347 18.77 3.14 5.71
C GLU A 347 19.62 4.07 6.58
N CYS A 348 19.33 4.10 7.88
CA CYS A 348 19.91 5.02 8.82
C CYS A 348 20.40 4.29 10.08
N SER A 349 21.60 4.58 10.52
CA SER A 349 22.18 4.06 11.78
C SER A 349 21.67 4.77 13.04
N LEU A 350 21.05 5.95 12.89
CA LEU A 350 20.35 6.61 13.97
C LEU A 350 19.00 5.94 14.24
N PRO A 351 18.45 6.05 15.46
CA PRO A 351 17.08 5.61 15.72
C PRO A 351 16.08 6.35 14.82
N VAL A 352 15.56 5.68 13.79
CA VAL A 352 14.72 6.31 12.74
C VAL A 352 13.46 7.00 13.29
N GLY A 353 12.93 6.53 14.40
CA GLY A 353 11.83 7.22 15.09
C GLY A 353 12.21 8.60 15.60
N LYS A 354 13.48 8.80 16.05
CA LYS A 354 13.98 10.13 16.45
C LYS A 354 14.18 11.03 15.22
N VAL A 355 14.67 10.45 14.10
CA VAL A 355 14.83 11.21 12.85
C VAL A 355 13.47 11.66 12.33
N SER A 356 12.47 10.79 12.30
CA SER A 356 11.11 11.12 11.89
C SER A 356 10.47 12.18 12.79
N ALA A 357 10.67 12.09 14.10
CA ALA A 357 10.15 13.09 15.06
C ALA A 357 10.83 14.46 14.90
N GLU A 358 12.15 14.50 14.68
CA GLU A 358 12.86 15.76 14.43
C GLU A 358 12.52 16.34 13.06
N ALA A 359 12.35 15.50 12.02
CA ALA A 359 11.87 15.95 10.71
C ALA A 359 10.51 16.65 10.83
N LEU A 360 9.63 16.13 11.68
CA LEU A 360 8.33 16.75 11.95
C LEU A 360 8.50 18.15 12.56
N ASN A 361 9.46 18.36 13.48
CA ASN A 361 9.78 19.67 14.04
C ASN A 361 10.29 20.65 12.96
N GLN A 362 10.89 20.13 11.89
CA GLN A 362 11.33 20.93 10.74
C GLN A 362 10.22 21.11 9.69
N GLY A 363 8.98 20.70 9.98
CA GLY A 363 7.84 20.79 9.06
C GLY A 363 7.89 19.77 7.91
N LEU A 364 8.46 18.59 8.15
CA LEU A 364 8.52 17.49 7.18
C LEU A 364 7.93 16.22 7.78
N ILE A 365 6.93 15.64 7.12
CA ILE A 365 6.35 14.36 7.48
C ILE A 365 7.03 13.26 6.67
N VAL A 366 7.78 12.40 7.37
CA VAL A 366 8.33 11.14 6.86
C VAL A 366 8.02 10.02 7.83
N ILE A 367 7.93 8.80 7.32
CA ILE A 367 7.61 7.63 8.13
C ILE A 367 8.75 6.60 8.09
N THR A 368 8.64 5.59 8.92
CA THR A 368 9.66 4.54 9.04
C THR A 368 9.19 3.24 8.40
N ALA A 369 10.13 2.35 8.06
CA ALA A 369 9.89 0.98 7.64
C ALA A 369 10.97 0.07 8.22
N GLY A 370 10.61 -1.18 8.53
CA GLY A 370 11.53 -2.08 9.21
C GLY A 370 12.06 -1.49 10.52
N SER A 371 13.30 -1.78 10.85
CA SER A 371 13.95 -1.32 12.10
C SER A 371 14.73 -0.01 11.94
N ASN A 372 15.21 0.30 10.73
CA ASN A 372 16.23 1.32 10.51
C ASN A 372 16.08 2.10 9.17
N VAL A 373 14.89 2.12 8.59
CA VAL A 373 14.66 2.76 7.28
C VAL A 373 13.74 3.96 7.43
N LEU A 374 14.17 5.12 6.90
CA LEU A 374 13.30 6.25 6.60
C LEU A 374 12.58 5.97 5.28
N ARG A 375 11.27 6.02 5.27
CA ARG A 375 10.43 5.71 4.11
C ARG A 375 9.82 6.99 3.54
N PHE A 376 9.95 7.13 2.23
CA PHE A 376 9.41 8.24 1.44
C PHE A 376 8.39 7.69 0.45
N VAL A 377 7.13 8.02 0.67
CA VAL A 377 5.99 7.62 -0.17
C VAL A 377 5.05 8.83 -0.38
N PRO A 378 5.58 9.94 -0.94
CA PRO A 378 4.85 11.20 -1.07
C PRO A 378 3.60 11.05 -1.97
N PRO A 379 2.73 12.08 -2.04
CA PRO A 379 1.77 12.20 -3.12
C PRO A 379 2.47 12.09 -4.49
N LEU A 380 1.81 11.48 -5.48
CA LEU A 380 2.41 11.27 -6.81
C LEU A 380 2.46 12.55 -7.66
N VAL A 381 1.92 13.62 -7.14
CA VAL A 381 1.87 14.95 -7.75
C VAL A 381 2.97 15.89 -7.24
N ILE A 382 3.96 15.39 -6.47
CA ILE A 382 5.10 16.20 -6.04
C ILE A 382 5.90 16.68 -7.23
N GLU A 383 6.46 17.88 -7.10
CA GLU A 383 7.36 18.48 -8.08
C GLU A 383 8.82 18.38 -7.60
N LYS A 384 9.78 18.69 -8.49
CA LYS A 384 11.21 18.72 -8.13
C LYS A 384 11.52 19.75 -7.03
N SER A 385 10.76 20.85 -6.96
CA SER A 385 10.85 21.84 -5.88
C SER A 385 10.48 21.25 -4.52
N ASP A 386 9.46 20.37 -4.47
CA ASP A 386 9.07 19.71 -3.22
C ASP A 386 10.13 18.73 -2.76
N VAL A 387 10.83 18.09 -3.72
CA VAL A 387 11.99 17.23 -3.42
C VAL A 387 13.14 18.08 -2.84
N ASP A 388 13.42 19.25 -3.42
CA ASP A 388 14.48 20.13 -2.91
C ASP A 388 14.16 20.64 -1.49
N GLU A 389 12.91 21.03 -1.22
CA GLU A 389 12.44 21.42 0.13
C GLU A 389 12.56 20.25 1.13
N MET A 390 12.17 19.06 0.73
CA MET A 390 12.29 17.85 1.56
C MET A 390 13.76 17.59 1.93
N ILE A 391 14.66 17.67 0.98
CA ILE A 391 16.10 17.48 1.21
C ILE A 391 16.65 18.53 2.18
N GLU A 392 16.31 19.81 2.02
CA GLU A 392 16.75 20.89 2.92
C GLU A 392 16.31 20.64 4.36
N LYS A 393 15.05 20.28 4.55
CA LYS A 393 14.47 19.96 5.87
C LYS A 393 15.12 18.71 6.49
N LEU A 394 15.36 17.68 5.68
CA LEU A 394 16.00 16.44 6.14
C LEU A 394 17.49 16.66 6.47
N GLU A 395 18.22 17.45 5.69
CA GLU A 395 19.60 17.85 6.03
C GLU A 395 19.66 18.60 7.36
N THR A 396 18.76 19.55 7.57
CA THR A 396 18.65 20.28 8.85
C THR A 396 18.39 19.33 10.00
N THR A 397 17.47 18.41 9.85
CA THR A 397 17.16 17.34 10.80
C THR A 397 18.42 16.52 11.17
N LEU A 398 19.15 16.04 10.18
CA LEU A 398 20.34 15.22 10.38
C LEU A 398 21.47 15.99 11.05
N VAL A 399 21.68 17.27 10.70
CA VAL A 399 22.68 18.14 11.35
C VAL A 399 22.35 18.37 12.82
N ILE A 400 21.08 18.58 13.19
CA ILE A 400 20.64 18.75 14.57
C ILE A 400 20.95 17.48 15.38
N LEU A 401 20.56 16.32 14.85
CA LEU A 401 20.74 15.04 15.54
C LEU A 401 22.23 14.64 15.65
N SER A 402 23.05 14.93 14.64
CA SER A 402 24.49 14.65 14.67
C SER A 402 25.25 15.45 15.72
N LYS A 403 24.74 16.64 16.12
CA LYS A 403 25.33 17.46 17.18
C LYS A 403 24.90 17.01 18.60
N SER A 404 23.91 16.15 18.67
CA SER A 404 23.32 15.68 19.93
C SER A 404 23.86 14.31 20.35
N LEU A 405 24.74 13.71 19.54
CA LEU A 405 25.49 12.48 19.77
C LEU A 405 26.89 12.80 20.27
#